data_b293f9ebf4beda5f535624879b24b447
#
_entry.id   b293f9ebf4beda5f535624879b24b447
#
_cell.length_a   1.000
_cell.length_b   1.000
_cell.length_c   1.000
_cell.angle_alpha   90.00
_cell.angle_beta   90.00
_cell.angle_gamma   90.00
#
_symmetry.space_group_name_H-M   'P 1'
#
loop_
_entity.id
_entity.type
_entity.pdbx_description
1 polymer ?
#
loop_
_entity_poly.entity_id
_entity_poly.type
_entity_poly.pdbx_seq_one_letter_code
_entity_poly.pdbx_strand_id
1 'polypeptide(L)'
;MINLKTENDMGKFELMALPYAIDALEPVISRQTLEFHHGKHLAGYVNNLNGLLEGSPLAELSLEELVCKTSGGVLNNAGQILNHELYFGQYCAPKDDNAPTGKLAEAIARDFGSFEAFKEAFQKGGVTLFGSGWVWLSADKDGKLVITQEANAANPVQKGLKPLLTFDVWEHAYYLDYQNRRPDHLAALWQIVDWQVIGKRYELL
;
A
#
# COMPACT_ATOMS: atom_id res chain seq x y z
N MET A 1 4.34 11.33 39.17
CA MET A 1 2.92 11.49 38.77
C MET A 1 2.74 10.78 37.46
N ILE A 2 2.09 9.62 37.47
CA ILE A 2 1.79 8.82 36.30
C ILE A 2 0.58 9.49 35.63
N ASN A 3 0.78 10.07 34.44
CA ASN A 3 -0.33 10.58 33.63
C ASN A 3 -1.14 9.37 33.13
N LEU A 4 -2.22 9.08 33.81
CA LEU A 4 -3.25 8.18 33.28
C LEU A 4 -3.92 8.89 32.10
N LYS A 5 -3.56 8.51 30.88
CA LYS A 5 -4.39 8.80 29.70
C LYS A 5 -5.76 8.18 30.00
N THR A 6 -6.79 8.98 30.00
CA THR A 6 -8.16 8.51 30.11
C THR A 6 -8.49 7.67 28.88
N GLU A 7 -9.17 6.54 29.05
CA GLU A 7 -9.56 5.57 28.00
C GLU A 7 -10.38 6.18 26.84
N ASN A 8 -10.69 7.46 26.88
CA ASN A 8 -11.52 8.16 25.89
C ASN A 8 -10.74 8.98 24.85
N ASP A 9 -9.40 8.95 24.83
CA ASP A 9 -8.61 9.87 24.00
C ASP A 9 -7.71 9.18 22.95
N MET A 10 -7.87 7.88 22.75
CA MET A 10 -7.15 7.16 21.71
C MET A 10 -8.14 6.66 20.66
N GLY A 11 -8.12 7.26 19.48
CA GLY A 11 -8.71 6.64 18.29
C GLY A 11 -8.15 5.22 18.16
N LYS A 12 -8.98 4.27 17.75
CA LYS A 12 -8.59 2.87 17.62
C LYS A 12 -7.44 2.64 16.63
N PHE A 13 -7.38 3.47 15.60
CA PHE A 13 -6.33 3.41 14.57
C PHE A 13 -5.36 4.56 14.76
N GLU A 14 -4.08 4.27 14.65
CA GLU A 14 -3.00 5.24 14.77
C GLU A 14 -2.29 5.40 13.42
N LEU A 15 -1.72 6.59 13.19
CA LEU A 15 -0.86 6.81 12.05
C LEU A 15 0.38 5.91 12.18
N MET A 16 0.60 5.01 11.23
CA MET A 16 1.78 4.16 11.23
C MET A 16 3.06 4.98 11.24
N ALA A 17 4.08 4.55 11.96
CA ALA A 17 5.42 5.09 11.80
C ALA A 17 6.04 4.60 10.49
N LEU A 18 6.72 5.48 9.75
CA LEU A 18 7.51 5.04 8.60
C LEU A 18 8.67 4.14 9.08
N PRO A 19 8.93 2.98 8.43
CA PRO A 19 10.03 2.08 8.80
C PRO A 19 11.41 2.59 8.35
N TYR A 20 11.49 3.81 7.82
CA TYR A 20 12.70 4.47 7.29
C TYR A 20 12.64 5.98 7.57
N ALA A 21 13.78 6.66 7.42
CA ALA A 21 13.84 8.12 7.53
C ALA A 21 13.04 8.80 6.41
N ILE A 22 12.48 9.97 6.69
CA ILE A 22 11.56 10.69 5.78
C ILE A 22 12.17 11.01 4.40
N ASP A 23 13.49 11.03 4.30
CA ASP A 23 14.27 11.32 3.09
C ASP A 23 14.98 10.07 2.51
N ALA A 24 14.77 8.90 3.13
CA ALA A 24 15.49 7.68 2.75
C ALA A 24 15.11 7.13 1.36
N LEU A 25 13.99 7.56 0.80
CA LEU A 25 13.52 7.10 -0.52
C LEU A 25 13.97 8.01 -1.67
N GLU A 26 14.67 9.10 -1.37
CA GLU A 26 15.20 9.98 -2.41
C GLU A 26 16.25 9.27 -3.27
N PRO A 27 16.33 9.56 -4.57
CA PRO A 27 15.55 10.56 -5.33
C PRO A 27 14.21 10.03 -5.89
N VAL A 28 13.80 8.81 -5.55
CA VAL A 28 12.62 8.15 -6.12
C VAL A 28 11.32 8.75 -5.60
N ILE A 29 11.21 8.97 -4.30
CA ILE A 29 10.13 9.72 -3.66
C ILE A 29 10.78 10.79 -2.79
N SER A 30 10.45 12.07 -3.03
CA SER A 30 11.02 13.16 -2.27
C SER A 30 10.48 13.19 -0.84
N ARG A 31 11.28 13.76 0.07
CA ARG A 31 10.86 14.11 1.42
C ARG A 31 9.54 14.90 1.41
N GLN A 32 9.41 15.88 0.51
CA GLN A 32 8.21 16.70 0.41
C GLN A 32 6.97 15.85 0.08
N THR A 33 7.08 14.93 -0.86
CA THR A 33 6.00 14.00 -1.18
C THR A 33 5.59 13.19 0.05
N LEU A 34 6.54 12.63 0.82
CA LEU A 34 6.23 11.86 2.02
C LEU A 34 5.61 12.72 3.14
N GLU A 35 6.05 13.97 3.31
CA GLU A 35 5.45 14.90 4.29
C GLU A 35 3.96 15.15 4.01
N PHE A 36 3.55 15.19 2.74
CA PHE A 36 2.14 15.30 2.37
C PHE A 36 1.43 13.93 2.34
N HIS A 37 2.03 12.95 1.69
CA HIS A 37 1.38 11.66 1.44
C HIS A 37 1.13 10.89 2.75
N HIS A 38 2.17 10.73 3.58
CA HIS A 38 2.05 10.12 4.90
C HIS A 38 1.48 11.10 5.93
N GLY A 39 2.08 12.29 6.06
CA GLY A 39 1.79 13.21 7.17
C GLY A 39 0.47 13.97 7.03
N LYS A 40 -0.15 14.01 5.85
CA LYS A 40 -1.45 14.68 5.63
C LYS A 40 -2.51 13.73 5.09
N HIS A 41 -2.27 13.04 3.96
CA HIS A 41 -3.28 12.15 3.37
C HIS A 41 -3.57 10.96 4.29
N LEU A 42 -2.58 10.15 4.64
CA LEU A 42 -2.79 9.01 5.52
C LEU A 42 -3.28 9.43 6.90
N ALA A 43 -2.67 10.46 7.51
CA ALA A 43 -3.13 11.01 8.79
C ALA A 43 -4.60 11.47 8.73
N GLY A 44 -5.02 12.08 7.61
CA GLY A 44 -6.41 12.47 7.38
C GLY A 44 -7.36 11.29 7.35
N TYR A 45 -6.99 10.20 6.66
CA TYR A 45 -7.82 8.99 6.63
C TYR A 45 -7.96 8.35 8.01
N VAL A 46 -6.87 8.29 8.79
CA VAL A 46 -6.89 7.77 10.17
C VAL A 46 -7.84 8.60 11.05
N ASN A 47 -7.70 9.93 11.03
CA ASN A 47 -8.56 10.80 11.82
C ASN A 47 -10.04 10.68 11.41
N ASN A 48 -10.32 10.65 10.11
CA ASN A 48 -11.67 10.52 9.58
C ASN A 48 -12.29 9.17 9.97
N LEU A 49 -11.55 8.08 9.83
CA LEU A 49 -12.04 6.74 10.21
C LEU A 49 -12.38 6.71 11.70
N ASN A 50 -11.49 7.17 12.57
CA ASN A 50 -11.73 7.21 14.02
C ASN A 50 -12.99 8.01 14.36
N GLY A 51 -13.20 9.17 13.72
CA GLY A 51 -14.42 9.95 13.92
C GLY A 51 -15.69 9.24 13.44
N LEU A 52 -15.62 8.48 12.31
CA LEU A 52 -16.74 7.70 11.80
C LEU A 52 -17.08 6.48 12.68
N LEU A 53 -16.12 5.97 13.44
CA LEU A 53 -16.27 4.80 14.29
C LEU A 53 -16.63 5.14 15.74
N GLU A 54 -16.62 6.41 16.10
CA GLU A 54 -16.96 6.84 17.49
C GLU A 54 -18.36 6.36 17.87
N GLY A 55 -18.44 5.62 18.99
CA GLY A 55 -19.70 5.04 19.47
C GLY A 55 -20.33 3.95 18.59
N SER A 56 -19.63 3.51 17.53
CA SER A 56 -20.11 2.48 16.61
C SER A 56 -19.61 1.08 17.02
N PRO A 57 -20.43 0.03 16.91
CA PRO A 57 -19.97 -1.36 17.08
C PRO A 57 -18.92 -1.76 16.03
N LEU A 58 -18.81 -1.05 14.92
CA LEU A 58 -17.78 -1.26 13.91
C LEU A 58 -16.36 -0.93 14.42
N ALA A 59 -16.25 -0.19 15.53
CA ALA A 59 -14.97 0.13 16.17
C ALA A 59 -14.21 -1.13 16.63
N GLU A 60 -14.87 -2.26 16.81
CA GLU A 60 -14.22 -3.53 17.19
C GLU A 60 -13.62 -4.31 16.02
N LEU A 61 -13.87 -3.89 14.78
CA LEU A 61 -13.40 -4.60 13.60
C LEU A 61 -11.98 -4.16 13.21
N SER A 62 -11.20 -5.08 12.64
CA SER A 62 -9.91 -4.77 12.02
C SER A 62 -10.09 -3.96 10.72
N LEU A 63 -9.01 -3.35 10.19
CA LEU A 63 -9.05 -2.66 8.89
C LEU A 63 -9.54 -3.58 7.76
N GLU A 64 -9.04 -4.82 7.71
CA GLU A 64 -9.46 -5.79 6.70
C GLU A 64 -10.95 -6.12 6.81
N GLU A 65 -11.45 -6.30 8.03
CA GLU A 65 -12.87 -6.55 8.25
C GLU A 65 -13.74 -5.35 7.87
N LEU A 66 -13.31 -4.13 8.20
CA LEU A 66 -13.99 -2.90 7.78
C LEU A 66 -14.04 -2.81 6.25
N VAL A 67 -12.92 -3.07 5.57
CA VAL A 67 -12.84 -3.07 4.11
C VAL A 67 -13.77 -4.11 3.48
N CYS A 68 -13.90 -5.30 4.08
CA CYS A 68 -14.73 -6.38 3.55
C CYS A 68 -16.23 -6.24 3.90
N LYS A 69 -16.56 -5.60 5.04
CA LYS A 69 -17.91 -5.65 5.61
C LYS A 69 -18.68 -4.32 5.53
N THR A 70 -18.03 -3.22 5.13
CA THR A 70 -18.64 -1.89 5.15
C THR A 70 -18.72 -1.25 3.77
N SER A 71 -19.26 -0.05 3.69
CA SER A 71 -19.39 0.74 2.47
C SER A 71 -19.27 2.24 2.77
N GLY A 72 -19.25 3.08 1.72
CA GLY A 72 -19.24 4.53 1.86
C GLY A 72 -18.02 5.07 2.59
N GLY A 73 -18.21 6.01 3.50
CA GLY A 73 -17.12 6.70 4.20
C GLY A 73 -16.22 5.78 5.02
N VAL A 74 -16.79 4.77 5.70
CA VAL A 74 -16.01 3.81 6.50
C VAL A 74 -15.11 2.98 5.58
N LEU A 75 -15.66 2.37 4.54
CA LEU A 75 -14.86 1.62 3.55
C LEU A 75 -13.77 2.49 2.93
N ASN A 76 -14.11 3.71 2.51
CA ASN A 76 -13.15 4.58 1.83
C ASN A 76 -11.95 4.91 2.74
N ASN A 77 -12.19 5.27 4.00
CA ASN A 77 -11.10 5.60 4.90
C ASN A 77 -10.32 4.35 5.36
N ALA A 78 -11.01 3.26 5.73
CA ALA A 78 -10.36 2.01 6.12
C ALA A 78 -9.54 1.41 4.97
N GLY A 79 -10.07 1.42 3.74
CA GLY A 79 -9.36 0.96 2.56
C GLY A 79 -8.11 1.80 2.27
N GLN A 80 -8.22 3.12 2.36
CA GLN A 80 -7.04 3.98 2.18
C GLN A 80 -5.99 3.74 3.27
N ILE A 81 -6.38 3.57 4.52
CA ILE A 81 -5.40 3.26 5.58
C ILE A 81 -4.69 1.94 5.28
N LEU A 82 -5.45 0.88 5.02
CA LEU A 82 -4.88 -0.45 4.72
C LEU A 82 -3.95 -0.41 3.50
N ASN A 83 -4.35 0.30 2.43
CA ASN A 83 -3.57 0.45 1.21
C ASN A 83 -2.25 1.19 1.48
N HIS A 84 -2.30 2.30 2.23
CA HIS A 84 -1.12 3.10 2.55
C HIS A 84 -0.18 2.40 3.53
N GLU A 85 -0.68 1.63 4.52
CA GLU A 85 0.16 0.84 5.42
C GLU A 85 0.95 -0.22 4.65
N LEU A 86 0.31 -0.91 3.70
CA LEU A 86 0.98 -1.86 2.82
C LEU A 86 1.99 -1.16 1.89
N TYR A 87 1.63 0.01 1.36
CA TYR A 87 2.47 0.81 0.46
C TYR A 87 3.71 1.37 1.16
N PHE A 88 3.56 2.08 2.27
CA PHE A 88 4.72 2.62 2.98
C PHE A 88 5.57 1.54 3.65
N GLY A 89 4.96 0.47 4.13
CA GLY A 89 5.67 -0.62 4.79
C GLY A 89 6.50 -1.51 3.87
N GLN A 90 6.47 -1.29 2.55
CA GLN A 90 7.16 -2.13 1.56
C GLN A 90 8.42 -1.52 0.96
N TYR A 91 8.84 -0.35 1.42
CA TYR A 91 9.95 0.38 0.81
C TYR A 91 11.21 0.40 1.69
N CYS A 92 12.35 0.58 1.03
CA CYS A 92 13.64 0.81 1.62
C CYS A 92 14.43 1.83 0.77
N ALA A 93 15.60 2.24 1.23
CA ALA A 93 16.50 3.08 0.42
C ALA A 93 16.76 2.47 -0.95
N PRO A 94 16.95 3.30 -2.01
CA PRO A 94 17.21 2.81 -3.36
C PRO A 94 18.35 1.81 -3.43
N LYS A 95 18.15 0.76 -4.23
CA LYS A 95 19.13 -0.31 -4.46
C LYS A 95 19.33 -0.51 -5.96
N ASP A 96 20.58 -0.73 -6.36
CA ASP A 96 20.90 -1.24 -7.69
C ASP A 96 20.51 -2.72 -7.79
N ASP A 97 20.16 -3.18 -9.00
CA ASP A 97 19.80 -4.58 -9.26
C ASP A 97 18.77 -5.18 -8.28
N ASN A 98 17.81 -4.35 -7.87
CA ASN A 98 16.81 -4.69 -6.88
C ASN A 98 15.80 -5.71 -7.42
N ALA A 99 15.89 -6.96 -6.97
CA ALA A 99 15.06 -8.07 -7.45
C ALA A 99 14.63 -9.01 -6.32
N PRO A 100 13.50 -9.72 -6.46
CA PRO A 100 13.07 -10.75 -5.51
C PRO A 100 14.01 -11.95 -5.52
N THR A 101 14.04 -12.68 -4.40
CA THR A 101 14.81 -13.92 -4.24
C THR A 101 13.93 -15.02 -3.63
N GLY A 102 14.44 -16.25 -3.60
CA GLY A 102 13.78 -17.39 -2.96
C GLY A 102 12.41 -17.71 -3.55
N LYS A 103 11.50 -18.17 -2.69
CA LYS A 103 10.16 -18.66 -3.09
C LYS A 103 9.34 -17.64 -3.88
N LEU A 104 9.47 -16.36 -3.56
CA LEU A 104 8.78 -15.31 -4.31
C LEU A 104 9.30 -15.18 -5.74
N ALA A 105 10.61 -15.25 -5.94
CA ALA A 105 11.21 -15.21 -7.28
C ALA A 105 10.78 -16.42 -8.12
N GLU A 106 10.73 -17.62 -7.51
CA GLU A 106 10.24 -18.84 -8.15
C GLU A 106 8.76 -18.72 -8.56
N ALA A 107 7.92 -18.17 -7.67
CA ALA A 107 6.51 -17.94 -7.94
C ALA A 107 6.30 -16.91 -9.05
N ILE A 108 7.08 -15.83 -9.09
CA ILE A 108 7.05 -14.84 -10.17
C ILE A 108 7.45 -15.49 -11.50
N ALA A 109 8.51 -16.28 -11.52
CA ALA A 109 8.93 -17.00 -12.73
C ALA A 109 7.88 -18.02 -13.19
N ARG A 110 7.25 -18.73 -12.26
CA ARG A 110 6.18 -19.69 -12.52
C ARG A 110 4.95 -19.03 -13.17
N ASP A 111 4.51 -17.89 -12.61
CA ASP A 111 3.21 -17.31 -12.96
C ASP A 111 3.31 -16.25 -14.08
N PHE A 112 4.47 -15.62 -14.24
CA PHE A 112 4.69 -14.55 -15.25
C PHE A 112 5.79 -14.87 -16.27
N GLY A 113 6.54 -15.96 -16.09
CA GLY A 113 7.63 -16.36 -16.97
C GLY A 113 9.00 -15.78 -16.60
N SER A 114 9.07 -14.50 -16.23
CA SER A 114 10.28 -13.84 -15.73
C SER A 114 9.96 -12.65 -14.84
N PHE A 115 10.96 -12.13 -14.13
CA PHE A 115 10.82 -10.91 -13.35
C PHE A 115 10.57 -9.68 -14.23
N GLU A 116 11.21 -9.62 -15.39
CA GLU A 116 11.01 -8.54 -16.36
C GLU A 116 9.58 -8.54 -16.91
N ALA A 117 9.06 -9.71 -17.30
CA ALA A 117 7.68 -9.84 -17.77
C ALA A 117 6.66 -9.47 -16.68
N PHE A 118 6.95 -9.84 -15.43
CA PHE A 118 6.15 -9.41 -14.28
C PHE A 118 6.16 -7.88 -14.13
N LYS A 119 7.34 -7.24 -14.13
CA LYS A 119 7.45 -5.77 -14.02
C LYS A 119 6.68 -5.06 -15.13
N GLU A 120 6.83 -5.53 -16.37
CA GLU A 120 6.11 -4.98 -17.52
C GLU A 120 4.59 -5.07 -17.34
N ALA A 121 4.09 -6.25 -16.96
CA ALA A 121 2.66 -6.47 -16.74
C ALA A 121 2.12 -5.61 -15.56
N PHE A 122 2.90 -5.49 -14.48
CA PHE A 122 2.54 -4.69 -13.32
C PHE A 122 2.51 -3.20 -13.64
N GLN A 123 3.55 -2.67 -14.29
CA GLN A 123 3.60 -1.27 -14.74
C GLN A 123 2.46 -0.95 -15.71
N LYS A 124 2.20 -1.83 -16.67
CA LYS A 124 1.05 -1.69 -17.58
C LYS A 124 -0.26 -1.59 -16.78
N GLY A 125 -0.44 -2.43 -15.75
CA GLY A 125 -1.58 -2.34 -14.84
C GLY A 125 -1.71 -0.97 -14.19
N GLY A 126 -0.62 -0.41 -13.65
CA GLY A 126 -0.64 0.92 -13.03
C GLY A 126 -0.90 2.05 -14.03
N VAL A 127 -0.30 1.99 -15.23
CA VAL A 127 -0.48 3.02 -16.27
C VAL A 127 -1.89 3.04 -16.83
N THR A 128 -2.49 1.87 -17.07
CA THR A 128 -3.80 1.75 -17.71
C THR A 128 -4.98 1.89 -16.76
N LEU A 129 -4.76 1.93 -15.44
CA LEU A 129 -5.81 2.21 -14.48
C LEU A 129 -6.33 3.64 -14.70
N PHE A 130 -7.60 3.76 -15.10
CA PHE A 130 -8.21 5.05 -15.35
C PHE A 130 -8.54 5.77 -14.03
N GLY A 131 -8.05 6.99 -13.87
CA GLY A 131 -8.28 7.79 -12.67
C GLY A 131 -7.35 7.40 -11.51
N SER A 132 -7.89 7.49 -10.29
CA SER A 132 -7.19 7.19 -9.04
C SER A 132 -7.38 5.73 -8.62
N GLY A 133 -6.37 5.16 -8.01
CA GLY A 133 -6.41 3.78 -7.52
C GLY A 133 -5.03 3.20 -7.29
N TRP A 134 -4.95 1.88 -7.36
CA TRP A 134 -3.80 1.09 -6.95
C TRP A 134 -3.62 -0.10 -7.89
N VAL A 135 -2.38 -0.39 -8.25
CA VAL A 135 -2.01 -1.66 -8.90
C VAL A 135 -1.44 -2.61 -7.86
N TRP A 136 -1.84 -3.86 -7.89
CA TRP A 136 -1.51 -4.85 -6.88
C TRP A 136 -0.90 -6.11 -7.47
N LEU A 137 0.13 -6.65 -6.79
CA LEU A 137 0.48 -8.06 -6.83
C LEU A 137 -0.16 -8.71 -5.62
N SER A 138 -0.94 -9.74 -5.84
CA SER A 138 -1.61 -10.51 -4.78
C SER A 138 -1.44 -11.99 -5.02
N ALA A 139 -1.64 -12.80 -3.98
CA ALA A 139 -1.74 -14.24 -4.11
C ALA A 139 -3.19 -14.70 -3.88
N ASP A 140 -3.60 -15.72 -4.63
CA ASP A 140 -4.85 -16.44 -4.34
C ASP A 140 -4.63 -17.49 -3.23
N LYS A 141 -5.71 -18.21 -2.87
CA LYS A 141 -5.69 -19.23 -1.84
C LYS A 141 -4.73 -20.43 -2.13
N ASP A 142 -4.33 -20.61 -3.36
CA ASP A 142 -3.43 -21.68 -3.80
C ASP A 142 -1.98 -21.17 -3.99
N GLY A 143 -1.71 -19.90 -3.60
CA GLY A 143 -0.41 -19.25 -3.71
C GLY A 143 -0.04 -18.84 -5.14
N LYS A 144 -1.01 -18.80 -6.07
CA LYS A 144 -0.80 -18.28 -7.43
C LYS A 144 -0.82 -16.76 -7.39
N LEU A 145 0.16 -16.15 -8.05
CA LEU A 145 0.30 -14.71 -8.15
C LEU A 145 -0.60 -14.13 -9.24
N VAL A 146 -1.26 -13.05 -8.90
CA VAL A 146 -2.15 -12.30 -9.81
C VAL A 146 -1.90 -10.81 -9.71
N ILE A 147 -2.02 -10.09 -10.84
CA ILE A 147 -2.00 -8.64 -10.87
C ILE A 147 -3.42 -8.14 -10.98
N THR A 148 -3.81 -7.19 -10.12
CA THR A 148 -5.12 -6.54 -10.17
C THR A 148 -5.01 -5.03 -10.15
N GLN A 149 -6.05 -4.37 -10.66
CA GLN A 149 -6.25 -2.93 -10.59
C GLN A 149 -7.44 -2.66 -9.68
N GLU A 150 -7.25 -1.83 -8.68
CA GLU A 150 -8.30 -1.48 -7.73
C GLU A 150 -8.52 0.04 -7.74
N ALA A 151 -9.73 0.45 -8.13
CA ALA A 151 -10.06 1.87 -8.20
C ALA A 151 -10.26 2.47 -6.80
N ASN A 152 -9.89 3.74 -6.65
CA ASN A 152 -10.08 4.53 -5.43
C ASN A 152 -9.49 3.86 -4.18
N ALA A 153 -10.32 3.44 -3.22
CA ALA A 153 -9.92 2.83 -1.95
C ALA A 153 -10.08 1.30 -1.93
N ALA A 154 -10.45 0.69 -3.06
CA ALA A 154 -10.64 -0.76 -3.12
C ALA A 154 -9.32 -1.52 -2.86
N ASN A 155 -9.45 -2.73 -2.34
CA ASN A 155 -8.32 -3.59 -1.96
C ASN A 155 -8.60 -5.03 -2.38
N PRO A 156 -7.59 -5.80 -2.82
CA PRO A 156 -7.72 -7.21 -3.21
C PRO A 156 -8.33 -8.13 -2.14
N VAL A 157 -8.25 -7.79 -0.84
CA VAL A 157 -8.87 -8.58 0.25
C VAL A 157 -10.38 -8.74 0.05
N GLN A 158 -11.05 -7.76 -0.58
CA GLN A 158 -12.48 -7.84 -0.92
C GLN A 158 -12.81 -8.95 -1.93
N LYS A 159 -11.80 -9.43 -2.65
CA LYS A 159 -11.88 -10.52 -3.64
C LYS A 159 -11.33 -11.84 -3.09
N GLY A 160 -11.00 -11.89 -1.79
CA GLY A 160 -10.38 -13.06 -1.15
C GLY A 160 -8.93 -13.29 -1.57
N LEU A 161 -8.26 -12.25 -2.10
CA LEU A 161 -6.85 -12.29 -2.44
C LEU A 161 -6.01 -11.74 -1.29
N LYS A 162 -4.78 -12.21 -1.16
CA LYS A 162 -3.82 -11.70 -0.18
C LYS A 162 -2.87 -10.69 -0.85
N PRO A 163 -2.92 -9.39 -0.50
CA PRO A 163 -2.08 -8.38 -1.10
C PRO A 163 -0.61 -8.55 -0.66
N LEU A 164 0.31 -8.43 -1.61
CA LEU A 164 1.75 -8.57 -1.39
C LEU A 164 2.52 -7.29 -1.66
N LEU A 165 2.33 -6.71 -2.86
CA LEU A 165 2.98 -5.48 -3.33
C LEU A 165 1.92 -4.57 -3.94
N THR A 166 2.05 -3.26 -3.73
CA THR A 166 1.17 -2.28 -4.38
C THR A 166 1.92 -1.03 -4.81
N PHE A 167 1.49 -0.43 -5.91
CA PHE A 167 1.88 0.93 -6.27
C PHE A 167 0.66 1.82 -6.32
N ASP A 168 0.79 2.98 -5.68
CA ASP A 168 -0.22 4.03 -5.66
C ASP A 168 -0.20 4.81 -6.97
N VAL A 169 -1.34 4.90 -7.64
CA VAL A 169 -1.50 5.71 -8.85
C VAL A 169 -2.46 6.88 -8.67
N TRP A 170 -2.82 7.20 -7.44
CA TRP A 170 -3.38 8.51 -7.11
C TRP A 170 -2.37 9.60 -7.41
N GLU A 171 -2.79 10.71 -7.99
CA GLU A 171 -1.88 11.81 -8.36
C GLU A 171 -1.13 12.41 -7.16
N HIS A 172 -1.75 12.40 -5.97
CA HIS A 172 -1.08 12.86 -4.75
C HIS A 172 0.19 12.06 -4.39
N ALA A 173 0.30 10.83 -4.85
CA ALA A 173 1.45 9.98 -4.57
C ALA A 173 2.70 10.38 -5.36
N TYR A 174 2.55 11.09 -6.51
CA TYR A 174 3.67 11.32 -7.42
C TYR A 174 3.70 12.70 -8.08
N TYR A 175 2.66 13.51 -7.96
CA TYR A 175 2.55 14.74 -8.76
C TYR A 175 3.64 15.78 -8.44
N LEU A 176 4.10 15.86 -7.18
CA LEU A 176 5.17 16.77 -6.79
C LEU A 176 6.51 16.43 -7.45
N ASP A 177 6.79 15.14 -7.64
CA ASP A 177 8.06 14.65 -8.17
C ASP A 177 8.00 14.40 -9.69
N TYR A 178 6.88 13.89 -10.18
CA TYR A 178 6.74 13.42 -11.56
C TYR A 178 5.67 14.14 -12.36
N GLN A 179 4.84 14.99 -11.78
CA GLN A 179 3.69 15.66 -12.39
C GLN A 179 2.79 14.62 -13.09
N ASN A 180 2.50 14.81 -14.38
CA ASN A 180 1.67 13.89 -15.16
C ASN A 180 2.39 12.60 -15.63
N ARG A 181 3.67 12.44 -15.30
CA ARG A 181 4.50 11.32 -15.78
C ARG A 181 4.32 10.05 -14.91
N ARG A 182 3.08 9.56 -14.80
CA ARG A 182 2.79 8.31 -14.07
C ARG A 182 3.68 7.13 -14.49
N PRO A 183 3.99 6.90 -15.79
CA PRO A 183 4.89 5.83 -16.17
C PRO A 183 6.29 5.93 -15.56
N ASP A 184 6.85 7.15 -15.46
CA ASP A 184 8.18 7.38 -14.90
C ASP A 184 8.18 7.11 -13.39
N HIS A 185 7.15 7.56 -12.68
CA HIS A 185 6.95 7.24 -11.27
C HIS A 185 6.93 5.73 -11.03
N LEU A 186 6.09 5.00 -11.78
CA LEU A 186 5.98 3.55 -11.64
C LEU A 186 7.28 2.82 -11.96
N ALA A 187 8.04 3.32 -12.95
CA ALA A 187 9.35 2.76 -13.29
C ALA A 187 10.39 3.00 -12.19
N ALA A 188 10.36 4.16 -11.54
CA ALA A 188 11.31 4.50 -10.48
C ALA A 188 11.06 3.71 -9.19
N LEU A 189 9.80 3.39 -8.86
CA LEU A 189 9.44 2.68 -7.62
C LEU A 189 10.14 1.33 -7.46
N TRP A 190 10.50 0.64 -8.55
CA TRP A 190 11.21 -0.64 -8.46
C TRP A 190 12.54 -0.57 -7.73
N GLN A 191 13.19 0.60 -7.72
CA GLN A 191 14.48 0.80 -7.03
C GLN A 191 14.36 0.74 -5.51
N ILE A 192 13.18 1.04 -4.97
CA ILE A 192 12.95 1.16 -3.52
C ILE A 192 12.09 0.03 -2.92
N VAL A 193 11.62 -0.93 -3.72
CA VAL A 193 10.85 -2.09 -3.18
C VAL A 193 11.75 -2.90 -2.26
N ASP A 194 11.32 -3.13 -1.02
CA ASP A 194 11.96 -4.09 -0.12
C ASP A 194 11.44 -5.51 -0.39
N TRP A 195 12.14 -6.22 -1.26
CA TRP A 195 11.77 -7.59 -1.64
C TRP A 195 11.79 -8.59 -0.48
N GLN A 196 12.48 -8.28 0.62
CA GLN A 196 12.44 -9.12 1.83
C GLN A 196 11.07 -9.00 2.51
N VAL A 197 10.50 -7.80 2.56
CA VAL A 197 9.15 -7.58 3.07
C VAL A 197 8.12 -8.32 2.21
N ILE A 198 8.22 -8.18 0.88
CA ILE A 198 7.29 -8.84 -0.04
C ILE A 198 7.42 -10.36 0.03
N GLY A 199 8.66 -10.88 0.11
CA GLY A 199 8.93 -12.31 0.30
C GLY A 199 8.29 -12.86 1.59
N LYS A 200 8.44 -12.15 2.71
CA LYS A 200 7.79 -12.52 3.98
C LYS A 200 6.26 -12.52 3.88
N ARG A 201 5.66 -11.51 3.21
CA ARG A 201 4.21 -11.51 2.98
C ARG A 201 3.76 -12.73 2.18
N TYR A 202 4.54 -13.15 1.19
CA TYR A 202 4.27 -14.36 0.40
C TYR A 202 4.45 -15.66 1.22
N GLU A 203 5.43 -15.74 2.09
CA GLU A 203 5.67 -16.92 2.94
C GLU A 203 4.62 -17.12 4.05
N LEU A 204 3.83 -16.09 4.36
CA LEU A 204 2.74 -16.13 5.34
C LEU A 204 1.37 -16.48 4.72
N LEU A 205 1.36 -17.03 3.50
CA LEU A 205 0.14 -17.47 2.80
C LEU A 205 -0.51 -18.69 3.48
#